data_c41a9a0dea2b918a2bd3493fd5bcf10d
#
_entry.id   c41a9a0dea2b918a2bd3493fd5bcf10d
#
_cell.length_a   1.000
_cell.length_b   1.000
_cell.length_c   1.000
_cell.angle_alpha   90.00
_cell.angle_beta   90.00
_cell.angle_gamma   90.00
#
_symmetry.space_group_name_H-M   'P 1'
#
loop_
_entity.id
_entity.type
_entity.pdbx_description
1 polymer ?
#
loop_
_entity_poly.entity_id
_entity_poly.type
_entity_poly.pdbx_seq_one_letter_code
_entity_poly.pdbx_strand_id
1 'polypeptide(L)'
;MLERVLRCVCPKTPSGERAAGAILWGAVVIVSTAVPALLLWLSGLVSPWLRLALESVMCWQILAVKSLRDETMKVYDALESGDLAASRRAVSMIVGRDTDRLDDAAVTRAAVETVAENTSDGVVAPLLFLAIGGAPLGFFYKAVNTMDSMLGYVEPPYKNIGPVSYTHLRAHETKANL
;
A
#
# COMPACT_ATOMS: atom_id res chain seq x y z
N MET A 1 16.72 0.90 -7.92
CA MET A 1 16.54 1.72 -9.13
C MET A 1 16.01 3.11 -8.81
N LEU A 2 14.96 3.23 -8.01
CA LEU A 2 14.35 4.50 -7.56
C LEU A 2 15.35 5.43 -6.84
N GLU A 3 16.19 4.90 -5.94
CA GLU A 3 17.22 5.67 -5.24
C GLU A 3 18.24 6.35 -6.17
N ARG A 4 18.62 5.70 -7.29
CA ARG A 4 19.53 6.30 -8.26
C ARG A 4 18.90 7.48 -9.01
N VAL A 5 17.61 7.34 -9.35
CA VAL A 5 16.86 8.42 -10.01
C VAL A 5 16.67 9.59 -9.05
N LEU A 6 16.31 9.34 -7.80
CA LEU A 6 16.16 10.38 -6.77
C LEU A 6 17.49 11.13 -6.51
N ARG A 7 18.62 10.44 -6.44
CA ARG A 7 19.95 11.06 -6.26
C ARG A 7 20.41 11.90 -7.44
N CYS A 8 19.93 11.61 -8.66
CA CYS A 8 20.28 12.40 -9.86
C CYS A 8 19.40 13.63 -10.04
N VAL A 9 18.17 13.64 -9.54
CA VAL A 9 17.16 14.68 -9.80
C VAL A 9 17.02 15.66 -8.62
N CYS A 10 17.40 15.25 -7.40
CA CYS A 10 17.20 16.07 -6.21
C CYS A 10 18.39 17.00 -5.94
N PRO A 11 18.18 18.33 -5.86
CA PRO A 11 19.15 19.24 -5.25
C PRO A 11 19.39 18.81 -3.79
N LYS A 12 20.65 18.81 -3.36
CA LYS A 12 21.08 18.40 -2.00
C LYS A 12 20.64 19.38 -0.88
N THR A 13 19.50 20.04 -1.05
CA THR A 13 18.93 20.96 -0.06
C THR A 13 17.62 20.38 0.48
N PRO A 14 17.33 20.47 1.80
CA PRO A 14 16.10 19.90 2.39
C PRO A 14 14.81 20.39 1.74
N SER A 15 14.78 21.63 1.25
CA SER A 15 13.64 22.18 0.51
C SER A 15 13.49 21.60 -0.90
N GLY A 16 14.62 21.34 -1.57
CA GLY A 16 14.66 20.74 -2.90
C GLY A 16 14.22 19.27 -2.87
N GLU A 17 14.62 18.52 -1.84
CA GLU A 17 14.19 17.12 -1.65
C GLU A 17 12.68 17.01 -1.39
N ARG A 18 12.10 17.93 -0.61
CA ARG A 18 10.65 18.00 -0.38
C ARG A 18 9.88 18.32 -1.67
N ALA A 19 10.35 19.29 -2.44
CA ALA A 19 9.75 19.66 -3.72
C ALA A 19 9.82 18.50 -4.72
N ALA A 20 10.96 17.81 -4.82
CA ALA A 20 11.11 16.64 -5.67
C ALA A 20 10.21 15.47 -5.22
N GLY A 21 10.08 15.24 -3.91
CA GLY A 21 9.15 14.27 -3.35
C GLY A 21 7.69 14.56 -3.69
N ALA A 22 7.29 15.85 -3.59
CA ALA A 22 5.93 16.28 -3.94
C ALA A 22 5.64 16.13 -5.44
N ILE A 23 6.60 16.47 -6.30
CA ILE A 23 6.49 16.30 -7.76
C ILE A 23 6.39 14.81 -8.11
N LEU A 24 7.24 13.97 -7.53
CA LEU A 24 7.20 12.52 -7.74
C LEU A 24 5.86 11.93 -7.29
N TRP A 25 5.41 12.29 -6.09
CA TRP A 25 4.13 11.87 -5.56
C TRP A 25 2.97 12.29 -6.48
N GLY A 26 2.93 13.56 -6.87
CA GLY A 26 1.91 14.08 -7.79
C GLY A 26 1.94 13.38 -9.15
N ALA A 27 3.13 13.16 -9.72
CA ALA A 27 3.28 12.47 -11.00
C ALA A 27 2.78 11.01 -10.92
N VAL A 28 3.15 10.27 -9.87
CA VAL A 28 2.69 8.88 -9.69
C VAL A 28 1.17 8.83 -9.55
N VAL A 29 0.58 9.68 -8.71
CA VAL A 29 -0.87 9.73 -8.49
C VAL A 29 -1.62 10.11 -9.77
N ILE A 30 -1.15 11.13 -10.49
CA ILE A 30 -1.77 11.58 -11.75
C ILE A 30 -1.71 10.45 -12.80
N VAL A 31 -0.54 9.84 -13.01
CA VAL A 31 -0.38 8.77 -14.00
C VAL A 31 -1.22 7.55 -13.63
N SER A 32 -1.20 7.14 -12.36
CA SER A 32 -1.97 5.98 -11.86
C SER A 32 -3.48 6.17 -12.00
N THR A 33 -3.96 7.41 -12.01
CA THR A 33 -5.38 7.72 -12.17
C THR A 33 -5.75 7.95 -13.65
N ALA A 34 -4.91 8.71 -14.36
CA ALA A 34 -5.20 9.13 -15.74
C ALA A 34 -5.10 7.96 -16.73
N VAL A 35 -4.14 7.04 -16.55
CA VAL A 35 -3.98 5.90 -17.45
C VAL A 35 -5.20 4.97 -17.44
N PRO A 36 -5.69 4.48 -16.27
CA PRO A 36 -6.93 3.71 -16.22
C PRO A 36 -8.15 4.48 -16.78
N ALA A 37 -8.29 5.77 -16.45
CA ALA A 37 -9.37 6.59 -16.95
C ALA A 37 -9.36 6.68 -18.49
N LEU A 38 -8.18 6.93 -19.08
CA LEU A 38 -8.00 6.99 -20.53
C LEU A 38 -8.30 5.64 -21.19
N LEU A 39 -7.81 4.54 -20.62
CA LEU A 39 -8.07 3.18 -21.14
C LEU A 39 -9.57 2.85 -21.12
N LEU A 40 -10.27 3.18 -20.03
CA LEU A 40 -11.72 2.97 -19.94
C LEU A 40 -12.49 3.88 -20.90
N TRP A 41 -12.06 5.11 -21.09
CA TRP A 41 -12.66 6.00 -22.07
C TRP A 41 -12.49 5.49 -23.50
N LEU A 42 -11.26 5.12 -23.89
CA LEU A 42 -10.96 4.56 -25.21
C LEU A 42 -11.72 3.24 -25.47
N SER A 43 -11.74 2.34 -24.48
CA SER A 43 -12.47 1.06 -24.60
C SER A 43 -13.98 1.28 -24.76
N GLY A 44 -14.54 2.31 -24.11
CA GLY A 44 -15.93 2.71 -24.24
C GLY A 44 -16.31 3.22 -25.63
N LEU A 45 -15.35 3.81 -26.38
CA LEU A 45 -15.56 4.23 -27.76
C LEU A 45 -15.67 3.02 -28.72
N VAL A 46 -15.05 1.89 -28.35
CA VAL A 46 -15.07 0.64 -29.16
C VAL A 46 -16.32 -0.18 -28.84
N SER A 47 -16.55 -0.46 -27.52
CA SER A 47 -17.71 -1.24 -27.08
C SER A 47 -17.96 -1.05 -25.59
N PRO A 48 -19.24 -0.90 -25.16
CA PRO A 48 -19.61 -0.86 -23.75
C PRO A 48 -19.19 -2.15 -23.00
N TRP A 49 -19.27 -3.29 -23.68
CA TRP A 49 -18.88 -4.59 -23.10
C TRP A 49 -17.38 -4.70 -22.87
N LEU A 50 -16.57 -4.16 -23.79
CA LEU A 50 -15.12 -4.10 -23.63
C LEU A 50 -14.74 -3.21 -22.42
N ARG A 51 -15.38 -2.06 -22.28
CA ARG A 51 -15.19 -1.19 -21.13
C ARG A 51 -15.53 -1.91 -19.83
N LEU A 52 -16.69 -2.57 -19.75
CA LEU A 52 -17.12 -3.29 -18.56
C LEU A 52 -16.15 -4.42 -18.20
N ALA A 53 -15.70 -5.19 -19.18
CA ALA A 53 -14.73 -6.26 -18.96
C ALA A 53 -13.39 -5.73 -18.43
N LEU A 54 -12.88 -4.64 -19.03
CA LEU A 54 -11.64 -4.01 -18.61
C LEU A 54 -11.75 -3.43 -17.20
N GLU A 55 -12.85 -2.72 -16.89
CA GLU A 55 -13.10 -2.17 -15.57
C GLU A 55 -13.22 -3.27 -14.51
N SER A 56 -13.87 -4.40 -14.81
CA SER A 56 -13.96 -5.54 -13.91
C SER A 56 -12.57 -6.12 -13.57
N VAL A 57 -11.70 -6.27 -14.57
CA VAL A 57 -10.31 -6.73 -14.37
C VAL A 57 -9.52 -5.73 -13.52
N MET A 58 -9.66 -4.44 -13.79
CA MET A 58 -9.01 -3.38 -13.01
C MET A 58 -9.48 -3.38 -11.54
N CYS A 59 -10.78 -3.50 -11.30
CA CYS A 59 -11.34 -3.60 -9.94
C CYS A 59 -10.80 -4.83 -9.19
N TRP A 60 -10.72 -5.98 -9.88
CA TRP A 60 -10.15 -7.19 -9.29
C TRP A 60 -8.68 -7.02 -8.90
N GLN A 61 -7.87 -6.33 -9.70
CA GLN A 61 -6.45 -6.08 -9.42
C GLN A 61 -6.22 -5.12 -8.24
N ILE A 62 -7.14 -4.19 -7.99
CA ILE A 62 -7.03 -3.22 -6.90
C ILE A 62 -7.19 -3.89 -5.54
N LEU A 63 -8.08 -4.89 -5.43
CA LEU A 63 -8.41 -5.56 -4.19
C LEU A 63 -7.36 -6.61 -3.81
N ALA A 64 -6.79 -6.49 -2.62
CA ALA A 64 -5.72 -7.35 -2.12
C ALA A 64 -6.24 -8.58 -1.32
N VAL A 65 -7.51 -8.93 -1.44
CA VAL A 65 -8.19 -9.96 -0.60
C VAL A 65 -7.47 -11.31 -0.66
N LYS A 66 -7.13 -11.79 -1.86
CA LYS A 66 -6.49 -13.10 -2.03
C LYS A 66 -5.09 -13.11 -1.40
N SER A 67 -4.28 -12.10 -1.69
CA SER A 67 -2.91 -12.01 -1.17
C SER A 67 -2.92 -11.93 0.36
N LEU A 68 -3.80 -11.11 0.94
CA LEU A 68 -3.95 -10.99 2.38
C LEU A 68 -4.33 -12.32 3.02
N ARG A 69 -5.30 -13.04 2.45
CA ARG A 69 -5.71 -14.36 2.92
C ARG A 69 -4.56 -15.36 2.87
N ASP A 70 -3.90 -15.46 1.72
CA ASP A 70 -2.86 -16.47 1.49
C ASP A 70 -1.67 -16.27 2.44
N GLU A 71 -1.26 -15.02 2.69
CA GLU A 71 -0.18 -14.73 3.63
C GLU A 71 -0.61 -14.95 5.10
N THR A 72 -1.83 -14.60 5.45
CA THR A 72 -2.35 -14.83 6.81
C THR A 72 -2.48 -16.31 7.13
N MET A 73 -2.93 -17.12 6.16
CA MET A 73 -3.07 -18.56 6.36
C MET A 73 -1.73 -19.24 6.63
N LYS A 74 -0.63 -18.77 6.04
CA LYS A 74 0.72 -19.28 6.37
C LYS A 74 1.09 -19.09 7.84
N VAL A 75 0.70 -17.94 8.42
CA VAL A 75 0.92 -17.69 9.87
C VAL A 75 0.05 -18.61 10.70
N TYR A 76 -1.22 -18.78 10.31
CA TYR A 76 -2.16 -19.69 11.00
C TYR A 76 -1.64 -21.13 11.00
N ASP A 77 -1.27 -21.67 9.84
CA ASP A 77 -0.80 -23.04 9.68
C ASP A 77 0.49 -23.28 10.50
N ALA A 78 1.39 -22.29 10.56
CA ALA A 78 2.60 -22.36 11.37
C ALA A 78 2.29 -22.37 12.88
N LEU A 79 1.37 -21.53 13.34
CA LEU A 79 0.93 -21.51 14.75
C LEU A 79 0.23 -22.84 15.14
N GLU A 80 -0.63 -23.37 14.26
CA GLU A 80 -1.33 -24.63 14.52
C GLU A 80 -0.37 -25.83 14.61
N SER A 81 0.73 -25.81 13.85
CA SER A 81 1.76 -26.83 13.93
C SER A 81 2.62 -26.78 15.21
N GLY A 82 2.51 -25.69 15.99
CA GLY A 82 3.31 -25.48 17.22
C GLY A 82 4.79 -25.12 16.95
N ASP A 83 5.17 -24.83 15.70
CA ASP A 83 6.52 -24.38 15.36
C ASP A 83 6.62 -22.85 15.49
N LEU A 84 7.03 -22.38 16.67
CA LEU A 84 7.23 -20.96 16.95
C LEU A 84 8.25 -20.31 16.00
N ALA A 85 9.28 -21.03 15.58
CA ALA A 85 10.27 -20.49 14.65
C ALA A 85 9.69 -20.29 13.25
N ALA A 86 8.85 -21.22 12.77
CA ALA A 86 8.11 -21.07 11.54
C ALA A 86 7.08 -19.94 11.64
N SER A 87 6.36 -19.82 12.77
CA SER A 87 5.38 -18.77 13.03
C SER A 87 6.02 -17.37 13.01
N ARG A 88 7.19 -17.19 13.63
CA ARG A 88 7.97 -15.95 13.57
C ARG A 88 8.39 -15.60 12.15
N ARG A 89 8.87 -16.57 11.38
CA ARG A 89 9.21 -16.35 9.96
C ARG A 89 7.99 -15.98 9.12
N ALA A 90 6.87 -16.67 9.32
CA ALA A 90 5.65 -16.37 8.57
C ALA A 90 5.13 -14.96 8.88
N VAL A 91 5.07 -14.58 10.17
CA VAL A 91 4.58 -13.25 10.56
C VAL A 91 5.54 -12.13 10.13
N SER A 92 6.87 -12.37 10.09
CA SER A 92 7.85 -11.37 9.62
C SER A 92 7.64 -10.97 8.15
N MET A 93 6.98 -11.80 7.36
CA MET A 93 6.66 -11.49 5.96
C MET A 93 5.52 -10.47 5.80
N ILE A 94 4.70 -10.29 6.84
CA ILE A 94 3.52 -9.43 6.81
C ILE A 94 3.59 -8.23 7.76
N VAL A 95 4.53 -8.24 8.73
CA VAL A 95 4.74 -7.12 9.67
C VAL A 95 6.07 -6.42 9.39
N GLY A 96 6.10 -5.11 9.57
CA GLY A 96 7.30 -4.28 9.36
C GLY A 96 8.21 -4.15 10.58
N ARG A 97 8.08 -5.03 11.60
CA ARG A 97 8.86 -4.99 12.85
C ARG A 97 9.63 -6.27 13.09
N ASP A 98 10.61 -6.23 14.00
CA ASP A 98 11.35 -7.41 14.43
C ASP A 98 10.44 -8.42 15.11
N THR A 99 10.51 -9.68 14.68
CA THR A 99 9.67 -10.78 15.16
C THR A 99 10.43 -11.87 15.91
N ASP A 100 11.76 -11.77 16.01
CA ASP A 100 12.63 -12.83 16.52
C ASP A 100 12.37 -13.18 17.99
N ARG A 101 11.84 -12.23 18.77
CA ARG A 101 11.59 -12.39 20.21
C ARG A 101 10.12 -12.59 20.57
N LEU A 102 9.22 -12.65 19.60
CA LEU A 102 7.79 -12.80 19.86
C LEU A 102 7.48 -14.23 20.35
N ASP A 103 6.67 -14.36 21.38
CA ASP A 103 6.04 -15.61 21.76
C ASP A 103 4.79 -15.88 20.90
N ASP A 104 4.14 -17.04 21.06
CA ASP A 104 2.96 -17.41 20.27
C ASP A 104 1.81 -16.40 20.39
N ALA A 105 1.60 -15.86 21.60
CA ALA A 105 0.56 -14.85 21.84
C ALA A 105 0.88 -13.53 21.14
N ALA A 106 2.14 -13.11 21.14
CA ALA A 106 2.60 -11.90 20.47
C ALA A 106 2.59 -12.06 18.94
N VAL A 107 2.95 -13.24 18.40
CA VAL A 107 2.82 -13.57 16.98
C VAL A 107 1.37 -13.50 16.54
N THR A 108 0.46 -14.13 17.31
CA THR A 108 -0.98 -14.09 17.02
C THR A 108 -1.51 -12.66 17.03
N ARG A 109 -1.16 -11.86 18.03
CA ARG A 109 -1.56 -10.46 18.12
C ARG A 109 -1.06 -9.65 16.93
N ALA A 110 0.22 -9.78 16.57
CA ALA A 110 0.81 -9.11 15.44
C ALA A 110 0.13 -9.48 14.11
N ALA A 111 -0.21 -10.75 13.92
CA ALA A 111 -0.95 -11.21 12.75
C ALA A 111 -2.35 -10.59 12.70
N VAL A 112 -3.11 -10.58 13.80
CA VAL A 112 -4.47 -10.02 13.86
C VAL A 112 -4.45 -8.51 13.60
N GLU A 113 -3.52 -7.77 14.23
CA GLU A 113 -3.34 -6.34 14.01
C GLU A 113 -3.07 -6.04 12.52
N THR A 114 -2.13 -6.75 11.92
CA THR A 114 -1.77 -6.58 10.51
C THR A 114 -2.91 -6.95 9.56
N VAL A 115 -3.67 -8.00 9.86
CA VAL A 115 -4.85 -8.37 9.06
C VAL A 115 -5.93 -7.31 9.16
N ALA A 116 -6.18 -6.76 10.34
CA ALA A 116 -7.17 -5.70 10.53
C ALA A 116 -6.78 -4.43 9.74
N GLU A 117 -5.51 -4.00 9.84
CA GLU A 117 -4.96 -2.87 9.11
C GLU A 117 -5.04 -3.09 7.59
N ASN A 118 -4.51 -4.21 7.09
CA ASN A 118 -4.52 -4.52 5.67
C ASN A 118 -5.93 -4.77 5.11
N THR A 119 -6.88 -5.22 5.93
CA THR A 119 -8.29 -5.31 5.53
C THR A 119 -8.87 -3.90 5.33
N SER A 120 -8.58 -2.96 6.24
CA SER A 120 -8.99 -1.58 6.07
C SER A 120 -8.40 -0.97 4.79
N ASP A 121 -7.07 -1.05 4.63
CA ASP A 121 -6.34 -0.33 3.59
C ASP A 121 -6.28 -1.06 2.25
N GLY A 122 -6.34 -2.38 2.26
CA GLY A 122 -6.27 -3.21 1.07
C GLY A 122 -7.62 -3.67 0.51
N VAL A 123 -8.71 -3.50 1.28
CA VAL A 123 -10.05 -3.97 0.88
C VAL A 123 -11.12 -2.89 1.08
N VAL A 124 -11.34 -2.43 2.31
CA VAL A 124 -12.48 -1.55 2.63
C VAL A 124 -12.31 -0.18 1.97
N ALA A 125 -11.19 0.47 2.17
CA ALA A 125 -10.95 1.78 1.59
C ALA A 125 -10.92 1.73 0.05
N PRO A 126 -10.20 0.80 -0.63
CA PRO A 126 -10.32 0.64 -2.07
C PRO A 126 -11.77 0.45 -2.56
N LEU A 127 -12.58 -0.37 -1.87
CA LEU A 127 -13.99 -0.58 -2.25
C LEU A 127 -14.80 0.72 -2.20
N LEU A 128 -14.56 1.59 -1.21
CA LEU A 128 -15.23 2.89 -1.14
C LEU A 128 -14.84 3.78 -2.34
N PHE A 129 -13.56 3.84 -2.68
CA PHE A 129 -13.09 4.61 -3.82
C PHE A 129 -13.60 4.05 -5.15
N LEU A 130 -13.66 2.72 -5.30
CA LEU A 130 -14.27 2.04 -6.44
C LEU A 130 -15.76 2.37 -6.57
N ALA A 131 -16.51 2.38 -5.46
CA ALA A 131 -17.94 2.70 -5.46
C ALA A 131 -18.22 4.16 -5.85
N ILE A 132 -17.32 5.11 -5.52
CA ILE A 132 -17.48 6.53 -5.82
C ILE A 132 -17.11 6.85 -7.27
N GLY A 133 -16.02 6.32 -7.78
CA GLY A 133 -15.47 6.73 -9.08
C GLY A 133 -14.85 5.62 -9.93
N GLY A 134 -15.25 4.36 -9.70
CA GLY A 134 -14.80 3.21 -10.47
C GLY A 134 -13.30 2.95 -10.34
N ALA A 135 -12.76 2.18 -11.28
CA ALA A 135 -11.36 1.79 -11.28
C ALA A 135 -10.38 2.98 -11.22
N PRO A 136 -10.57 4.12 -11.90
CA PRO A 136 -9.64 5.26 -11.80
C PRO A 136 -9.44 5.76 -10.37
N LEU A 137 -10.52 5.93 -9.58
CA LEU A 137 -10.40 6.33 -8.17
C LEU A 137 -9.85 5.21 -7.29
N GLY A 138 -10.11 3.95 -7.60
CA GLY A 138 -9.46 2.83 -6.94
C GLY A 138 -7.94 2.83 -7.14
N PHE A 139 -7.46 3.10 -8.35
CA PHE A 139 -6.03 3.24 -8.63
C PHE A 139 -5.42 4.49 -8.00
N PHE A 140 -6.16 5.60 -7.94
CA PHE A 140 -5.77 6.78 -7.18
C PHE A 140 -5.47 6.41 -5.72
N TYR A 141 -6.43 5.79 -5.05
CA TYR A 141 -6.25 5.35 -3.66
C TYR A 141 -5.07 4.39 -3.53
N LYS A 142 -4.98 3.39 -4.40
CA LYS A 142 -3.88 2.41 -4.39
C LYS A 142 -2.51 3.07 -4.55
N ALA A 143 -2.39 4.08 -5.41
CA ALA A 143 -1.15 4.84 -5.59
C ALA A 143 -0.78 5.60 -4.31
N VAL A 144 -1.73 6.31 -3.70
CA VAL A 144 -1.51 7.04 -2.45
C VAL A 144 -1.08 6.10 -1.33
N ASN A 145 -1.81 5.00 -1.12
CA ASN A 145 -1.50 4.01 -0.08
C ASN A 145 -0.14 3.33 -0.30
N THR A 146 0.21 3.00 -1.55
CA THR A 146 1.52 2.41 -1.88
C THR A 146 2.65 3.41 -1.64
N MET A 147 2.46 4.67 -2.01
CA MET A 147 3.46 5.71 -1.77
C MET A 147 3.67 5.96 -0.27
N ASP A 148 2.60 5.95 0.53
CA ASP A 148 2.70 6.06 1.99
C ASP A 148 3.48 4.88 2.58
N SER A 149 3.16 3.66 2.21
CA SER A 149 3.86 2.45 2.67
C SER A 149 5.33 2.38 2.25
N MET A 150 5.70 2.92 1.08
CA MET A 150 7.06 2.85 0.54
C MET A 150 7.95 4.04 0.91
N LEU A 151 7.38 5.24 1.04
CA LEU A 151 8.11 6.50 1.24
C LEU A 151 7.75 7.20 2.55
N GLY A 152 6.74 6.74 3.28
CA GLY A 152 6.27 7.32 4.55
C GLY A 152 7.25 7.20 5.72
N TYR A 153 8.49 6.75 5.49
CA TYR A 153 9.51 6.63 6.51
C TYR A 153 10.14 7.99 6.86
N VAL A 154 10.21 8.29 8.17
CA VAL A 154 10.82 9.52 8.70
C VAL A 154 12.34 9.38 8.89
N GLU A 155 12.92 8.20 8.62
CA GLU A 155 14.34 7.90 8.77
C GLU A 155 15.15 8.14 7.48
N PRO A 156 16.46 8.41 7.58
CA PRO A 156 17.32 8.50 6.41
C PRO A 156 17.30 7.20 5.59
N PRO A 157 17.22 7.26 4.25
CA PRO A 157 17.38 8.42 3.36
C PRO A 157 16.09 9.21 3.04
N TYR A 158 14.93 8.84 3.58
CA TYR A 158 13.61 9.36 3.19
C TYR A 158 13.10 10.53 4.04
N LYS A 159 13.89 10.98 5.04
CA LYS A 159 13.51 11.99 6.05
C LYS A 159 12.87 13.27 5.49
N ASN A 160 13.27 13.72 4.31
CA ASN A 160 12.76 14.94 3.70
C ASN A 160 11.72 14.70 2.59
N ILE A 161 11.65 13.48 2.07
CA ILE A 161 10.73 13.07 0.99
C ILE A 161 9.45 12.47 1.59
N GLY A 162 9.58 11.70 2.69
CA GLY A 162 8.50 11.00 3.38
C GLY A 162 7.36 11.87 3.91
N PRO A 163 7.60 13.08 4.50
CA PRO A 163 6.53 13.91 5.05
C PRO A 163 5.42 14.30 4.06
N VAL A 164 5.65 14.23 2.76
CA VAL A 164 4.65 14.58 1.73
C VAL A 164 3.59 13.47 1.58
N SER A 165 3.96 12.20 1.73
CA SER A 165 3.04 11.06 1.73
C SER A 165 2.41 10.79 3.11
N TYR A 166 3.14 11.12 4.18
CA TYR A 166 2.80 10.84 5.57
C TYR A 166 1.59 11.62 6.12
N THR A 167 1.29 12.80 5.59
CA THR A 167 0.34 13.75 6.20
C THR A 167 -1.13 13.37 6.08
N HIS A 168 -1.52 12.42 5.24
CA HIS A 168 -2.92 12.16 4.96
C HIS A 168 -3.51 10.88 5.56
N LEU A 169 -2.72 9.86 5.90
CA LEU A 169 -3.23 8.57 6.37
C LEU A 169 -2.91 8.25 7.84
N ARG A 170 -1.82 8.77 8.41
CA ARG A 170 -1.37 8.45 9.78
C ARG A 170 -1.89 9.33 10.91
N ALA A 171 -2.85 10.18 10.70
CA ALA A 171 -3.44 10.98 11.79
C ALA A 171 -4.10 10.11 12.90
N HIS A 172 -4.30 8.82 12.65
CA HIS A 172 -4.94 7.89 13.59
C HIS A 172 -3.97 6.98 14.37
N GLU A 173 -2.72 6.79 13.94
CA GLU A 173 -1.80 5.84 14.58
C GLU A 173 -1.02 6.41 15.78
N THR A 174 -0.95 7.73 15.94
CA THR A 174 -0.06 8.38 16.94
C THR A 174 -0.52 8.26 18.39
N LYS A 175 -1.63 7.64 18.71
CA LYS A 175 -2.14 7.50 20.08
C LYS A 175 -2.20 6.06 20.62
N ALA A 176 -1.89 5.05 19.83
CA ALA A 176 -2.00 3.65 20.27
C ALA A 176 -0.67 3.01 20.71
N ASN A 177 0.46 3.71 20.60
CA ASN A 177 1.81 3.19 20.92
C ASN A 177 2.52 3.97 22.07
N LEU A 178 1.75 4.47 23.05
CA LEU A 178 2.28 4.93 24.34
C LEU A 178 1.89 3.99 25.47
#